data_9f71ee7785c84342236ee8158737fe40
#
_entry.id   9f71ee7785c84342236ee8158737fe40
#
_cell.length_a   1.000
_cell.length_b   1.000
_cell.length_c   1.000
_cell.angle_alpha   90.00
_cell.angle_beta   90.00
_cell.angle_gamma   90.00
#
_symmetry.space_group_name_H-M   'P 1'
#
loop_
_entity.id
_entity.type
_entity.pdbx_description
1 polymer ?
#
loop_
_entity_poly.entity_id
_entity_poly.type
_entity_poly.pdbx_seq_one_letter_code
_entity_poly.pdbx_strand_id
1 'polypeptide(L)'
;ILYKALPDDLLQRLQEHFTVHQVANLSPQTVEQNAAIFAEAEGLLGSNENVDAALLEKMPKLRATSTISVGYDNFDVDALTARKILLMHTPTVLTETVADTLMALVLSTARRVVEVAERVKAGEWTASIGPDWYGTDVHHKTLGIVGMGRIGMALAQRAHFGFNMPILY
;
A
#
# COMPACT_ATOMS: atom_id res chain seq x y z
N ILE A 1 5.74 2.29 -20.78
CA ILE A 1 5.39 3.56 -20.11
C ILE A 1 5.61 3.40 -18.62
N LEU A 2 6.24 4.40 -17.99
CA LEU A 2 6.41 4.53 -16.55
C LEU A 2 5.63 5.76 -16.07
N TYR A 3 4.60 5.56 -15.23
CA TYR A 3 3.76 6.64 -14.68
C TYR A 3 3.93 6.82 -13.15
N LYS A 4 5.08 6.41 -12.63
CA LYS A 4 5.51 6.61 -11.24
C LYS A 4 7.01 6.88 -11.20
N ALA A 5 7.40 7.91 -10.46
CA ALA A 5 8.83 8.16 -10.25
C ALA A 5 9.49 6.95 -9.55
N LEU A 6 10.63 6.54 -10.06
CA LEU A 6 11.49 5.51 -9.47
C LEU A 6 12.80 6.14 -8.97
N PRO A 7 13.47 5.55 -7.98
CA PRO A 7 14.87 5.83 -7.69
C PRO A 7 15.75 5.67 -8.95
N ASP A 8 16.79 6.50 -9.07
CA ASP A 8 17.62 6.56 -10.27
C ASP A 8 18.26 5.23 -10.64
N ASP A 9 18.70 4.46 -9.64
CA ASP A 9 19.29 3.13 -9.83
C ASP A 9 18.28 2.12 -10.42
N LEU A 10 17.02 2.18 -10.00
CA LEU A 10 15.97 1.32 -10.54
C LEU A 10 15.55 1.77 -11.94
N LEU A 11 15.48 3.07 -12.19
CA LEU A 11 15.19 3.61 -13.51
C LEU A 11 16.28 3.20 -14.50
N GLN A 12 17.54 3.32 -14.12
CA GLN A 12 18.67 2.90 -14.96
C GLN A 12 18.59 1.41 -15.31
N ARG A 13 18.36 0.55 -14.32
CA ARG A 13 18.18 -0.90 -14.55
C ARG A 13 17.01 -1.19 -15.49
N LEU A 14 15.92 -0.45 -15.40
CA LEU A 14 14.79 -0.61 -16.32
C LEU A 14 15.17 -0.20 -17.74
N GLN A 15 15.94 0.87 -17.90
CA GLN A 15 16.42 1.37 -19.19
C GLN A 15 17.47 0.48 -19.88
N GLU A 16 18.16 -0.38 -19.13
CA GLU A 16 19.05 -1.40 -19.70
C GLU A 16 18.30 -2.43 -20.56
N HIS A 17 17.00 -2.62 -20.31
CA HIS A 17 16.20 -3.65 -20.96
C HIS A 17 15.05 -3.11 -21.82
N PHE A 18 14.62 -1.85 -21.57
CA PHE A 18 13.44 -1.26 -22.18
C PHE A 18 13.67 0.18 -22.62
N THR A 19 13.00 0.60 -23.68
CA THR A 19 12.81 2.02 -23.97
C THR A 19 11.75 2.57 -23.04
N VAL A 20 12.14 3.43 -22.09
CA VAL A 20 11.26 3.93 -21.04
C VAL A 20 10.76 5.33 -21.35
N HIS A 21 9.46 5.48 -21.50
CA HIS A 21 8.77 6.77 -21.60
C HIS A 21 8.11 7.09 -20.25
N GLN A 22 8.56 8.17 -19.60
CA GLN A 22 8.00 8.62 -18.35
C GLN A 22 6.87 9.62 -18.60
N VAL A 23 5.74 9.42 -17.91
CA VAL A 23 4.59 10.32 -17.89
C VAL A 23 4.21 10.66 -16.46
N ALA A 24 3.61 11.82 -16.22
CA ALA A 24 3.29 12.29 -14.88
C ALA A 24 2.14 11.48 -14.24
N ASN A 25 1.16 11.03 -15.06
CA ASN A 25 -0.05 10.32 -14.65
C ASN A 25 -0.73 9.68 -15.86
N LEU A 26 -1.85 8.99 -15.64
CA LEU A 26 -2.68 8.35 -16.67
C LEU A 26 -3.98 9.16 -16.96
N SER A 27 -4.02 10.45 -16.66
CA SER A 27 -5.19 11.28 -16.99
C SER A 27 -5.48 11.28 -18.49
N PRO A 28 -6.75 11.44 -18.90
CA PRO A 28 -7.11 11.50 -20.33
C PRO A 28 -6.30 12.52 -21.12
N GLN A 29 -5.99 13.66 -20.52
CA GLN A 29 -5.17 14.71 -21.14
C GLN A 29 -3.73 14.22 -21.38
N THR A 30 -3.11 13.56 -20.40
CA THR A 30 -1.75 13.01 -20.54
C THR A 30 -1.71 11.94 -21.63
N VAL A 31 -2.71 11.05 -21.64
CA VAL A 31 -2.84 9.98 -22.64
C VAL A 31 -2.98 10.56 -24.05
N GLU A 32 -3.82 11.58 -24.22
CA GLU A 32 -4.03 12.22 -25.52
C GLU A 32 -2.77 12.95 -26.03
N GLN A 33 -2.09 13.69 -25.14
CA GLN A 33 -0.83 14.38 -25.48
C GLN A 33 0.29 13.41 -25.88
N ASN A 34 0.25 12.16 -25.42
CA ASN A 34 1.23 11.12 -25.68
C ASN A 34 0.67 9.94 -26.49
N ALA A 35 -0.41 10.16 -27.25
CA ALA A 35 -1.18 9.09 -27.90
C ALA A 35 -0.31 8.12 -28.71
N ALA A 36 0.66 8.63 -29.47
CA ALA A 36 1.56 7.79 -30.25
C ALA A 36 2.41 6.86 -29.38
N ILE A 37 2.86 7.34 -28.20
CA ILE A 37 3.64 6.53 -27.24
C ILE A 37 2.75 5.46 -26.61
N PHE A 38 1.52 5.83 -26.21
CA PHE A 38 0.56 4.88 -25.64
C PHE A 38 0.17 3.79 -26.63
N ALA A 39 -0.04 4.13 -27.91
CA ALA A 39 -0.39 3.16 -28.95
C ALA A 39 0.71 2.12 -29.22
N GLU A 40 1.97 2.48 -29.04
CA GLU A 40 3.13 1.60 -29.27
C GLU A 40 3.62 0.86 -28.01
N ALA A 41 3.12 1.26 -26.83
CA ALA A 41 3.61 0.72 -25.56
C ALA A 41 3.22 -0.74 -25.36
N GLU A 42 4.19 -1.58 -25.05
CA GLU A 42 4.02 -3.00 -24.70
C GLU A 42 3.97 -3.23 -23.17
N GLY A 43 4.47 -2.29 -22.38
CA GLY A 43 4.54 -2.36 -20.92
C GLY A 43 4.03 -1.09 -20.25
N LEU A 44 3.35 -1.26 -19.10
CA LEU A 44 2.85 -0.18 -18.26
C LEU A 44 3.26 -0.42 -16.80
N LEU A 45 4.00 0.51 -16.19
CA LEU A 45 4.51 0.38 -14.82
C LEU A 45 4.21 1.63 -14.00
N GLY A 46 3.63 1.45 -12.83
CA GLY A 46 3.40 2.55 -11.88
C GLY A 46 2.57 2.14 -10.68
N SER A 47 1.80 3.07 -10.11
CA SER A 47 0.87 2.79 -9.00
C SER A 47 -0.17 3.90 -8.84
N ASN A 48 -1.27 3.59 -8.16
CA ASN A 48 -2.31 4.53 -7.71
C ASN A 48 -3.10 5.25 -8.82
N GLU A 49 -3.07 4.73 -10.05
CA GLU A 49 -3.85 5.25 -11.18
C GLU A 49 -4.79 4.16 -11.70
N ASN A 50 -5.92 4.56 -12.26
CA ASN A 50 -6.87 3.62 -12.83
C ASN A 50 -6.38 3.11 -14.19
N VAL A 51 -6.44 1.80 -14.36
CA VAL A 51 -6.16 1.11 -15.63
C VAL A 51 -7.45 0.41 -16.05
N ASP A 52 -8.32 1.17 -16.68
CA ASP A 52 -9.64 0.73 -17.13
C ASP A 52 -9.67 0.35 -18.62
N ALA A 53 -10.80 -0.18 -19.07
CA ALA A 53 -11.01 -0.56 -20.44
C ALA A 53 -10.77 0.59 -21.44
N ALA A 54 -11.13 1.83 -21.07
CA ALA A 54 -10.96 3.00 -21.94
C ALA A 54 -9.47 3.34 -22.15
N LEU A 55 -8.65 3.25 -21.11
CA LEU A 55 -7.19 3.38 -21.24
C LEU A 55 -6.62 2.24 -22.07
N LEU A 56 -7.07 1.01 -21.85
CA LEU A 56 -6.58 -0.17 -22.56
C LEU A 56 -6.86 -0.08 -24.07
N GLU A 57 -7.96 0.55 -24.48
CA GLU A 57 -8.24 0.83 -25.92
C GLU A 57 -7.18 1.71 -26.58
N LYS A 58 -6.55 2.62 -25.81
CA LYS A 58 -5.46 3.47 -26.30
C LYS A 58 -4.12 2.75 -26.38
N MET A 59 -4.05 1.51 -25.84
CA MET A 59 -2.83 0.71 -25.75
C MET A 59 -2.99 -0.64 -26.44
N PRO A 60 -3.17 -0.68 -27.76
CA PRO A 60 -3.46 -1.93 -28.49
C PRO A 60 -2.33 -2.96 -28.43
N LYS A 61 -1.08 -2.52 -28.21
CA LYS A 61 0.10 -3.37 -28.14
C LYS A 61 0.49 -3.77 -26.71
N LEU A 62 -0.28 -3.35 -25.69
CA LEU A 62 0.03 -3.65 -24.29
C LEU A 62 0.01 -5.17 -24.04
N ARG A 63 1.08 -5.70 -23.48
CA ARG A 63 1.27 -7.11 -23.16
C ARG A 63 1.35 -7.38 -21.66
N ALA A 64 1.87 -6.40 -20.90
CA ALA A 64 2.01 -6.52 -19.45
C ALA A 64 1.80 -5.17 -18.77
N THR A 65 1.18 -5.21 -17.61
CA THR A 65 1.12 -4.09 -16.68
C THR A 65 1.61 -4.52 -15.31
N SER A 66 2.25 -3.62 -14.59
CA SER A 66 2.77 -3.88 -13.25
C SER A 66 2.46 -2.72 -12.32
N THR A 67 1.99 -3.06 -11.12
CA THR A 67 1.79 -2.08 -10.06
C THR A 67 2.81 -2.23 -8.95
N ILE A 68 3.37 -1.11 -8.50
CA ILE A 68 4.23 -1.03 -7.32
C ILE A 68 3.34 -0.93 -6.08
N SER A 69 2.44 -1.90 -5.92
CA SER A 69 1.51 -2.00 -4.79
C SER A 69 1.10 -3.45 -4.55
N VAL A 70 0.55 -3.72 -3.36
CA VAL A 70 -0.03 -5.01 -3.01
C VAL A 70 -1.43 -5.14 -3.61
N GLY A 71 -2.26 -4.08 -3.49
CA GLY A 71 -3.59 -4.02 -4.07
C GLY A 71 -3.54 -3.68 -5.56
N TYR A 72 -4.55 -4.14 -6.28
CA TYR A 72 -4.74 -3.91 -7.71
C TYR A 72 -6.22 -3.58 -8.05
N ASP A 73 -6.95 -3.06 -7.09
CA ASP A 73 -8.39 -2.74 -7.22
C ASP A 73 -8.67 -1.66 -8.27
N ASN A 74 -7.66 -0.88 -8.62
CA ASN A 74 -7.70 0.13 -9.66
C ASN A 74 -7.43 -0.41 -11.09
N PHE A 75 -7.30 -1.73 -11.24
CA PHE A 75 -7.14 -2.38 -12.55
C PHE A 75 -8.42 -3.10 -12.94
N ASP A 76 -8.87 -2.90 -14.17
CA ASP A 76 -9.94 -3.71 -14.79
C ASP A 76 -9.39 -5.10 -15.16
N VAL A 77 -9.43 -6.01 -14.18
CA VAL A 77 -8.87 -7.36 -14.33
C VAL A 77 -9.59 -8.16 -15.42
N ASP A 78 -10.89 -7.94 -15.60
CA ASP A 78 -11.67 -8.63 -16.61
C ASP A 78 -11.25 -8.17 -18.02
N ALA A 79 -11.07 -6.87 -18.24
CA ALA A 79 -10.58 -6.32 -19.50
C ALA A 79 -9.14 -6.76 -19.79
N LEU A 80 -8.26 -6.79 -18.79
CA LEU A 80 -6.89 -7.30 -18.93
C LEU A 80 -6.89 -8.79 -19.32
N THR A 81 -7.72 -9.60 -18.66
CA THR A 81 -7.84 -11.04 -18.91
C THR A 81 -8.36 -11.31 -20.31
N ALA A 82 -9.42 -10.61 -20.75
CA ALA A 82 -9.98 -10.74 -22.09
C ALA A 82 -8.94 -10.45 -23.19
N ARG A 83 -8.02 -9.55 -22.93
CA ARG A 83 -6.93 -9.19 -23.85
C ARG A 83 -5.63 -9.99 -23.63
N LYS A 84 -5.61 -10.91 -22.66
CA LYS A 84 -4.43 -11.71 -22.27
C LYS A 84 -3.23 -10.84 -21.85
N ILE A 85 -3.48 -9.70 -21.21
CA ILE A 85 -2.47 -8.81 -20.68
C ILE A 85 -2.11 -9.30 -19.28
N LEU A 86 -0.81 -9.46 -19.01
CA LEU A 86 -0.32 -9.87 -17.70
C LEU A 86 -0.43 -8.72 -16.70
N LEU A 87 -0.98 -8.99 -15.52
CA LEU A 87 -0.96 -8.06 -14.39
C LEU A 87 -0.01 -8.56 -13.32
N MET A 88 1.00 -7.75 -13.01
CA MET A 88 1.99 -8.02 -11.97
C MET A 88 1.79 -7.07 -10.78
N HIS A 89 1.96 -7.57 -9.56
CA HIS A 89 1.87 -6.79 -8.34
C HIS A 89 2.88 -7.27 -7.28
N THR A 90 2.94 -6.62 -6.10
CA THR A 90 3.95 -6.91 -5.06
C THR A 90 3.30 -7.48 -3.79
N PRO A 91 2.77 -8.72 -3.81
CA PRO A 91 1.82 -9.21 -2.81
C PRO A 91 2.39 -9.51 -1.41
N THR A 92 3.70 -9.66 -1.25
CA THR A 92 4.30 -10.14 0.02
C THR A 92 5.25 -9.15 0.70
N VAL A 93 5.77 -8.20 -0.03
CA VAL A 93 6.88 -7.34 0.41
C VAL A 93 6.55 -6.40 1.58
N LEU A 94 5.27 -6.10 1.82
CA LEU A 94 4.82 -5.19 2.88
C LEU A 94 4.09 -5.89 4.03
N THR A 95 3.90 -7.20 4.01
CA THR A 95 3.08 -7.93 4.99
C THR A 95 3.55 -7.65 6.42
N GLU A 96 4.82 -7.89 6.70
CA GLU A 96 5.40 -7.73 8.04
C GLU A 96 5.45 -6.27 8.47
N THR A 97 5.96 -5.39 7.61
CA THR A 97 6.03 -3.94 7.86
C THR A 97 4.67 -3.32 8.20
N VAL A 98 3.61 -3.69 7.45
CA VAL A 98 2.26 -3.17 7.72
C VAL A 98 1.72 -3.76 9.02
N ALA A 99 1.94 -5.05 9.29
CA ALA A 99 1.53 -5.68 10.54
C ALA A 99 2.21 -5.04 11.77
N ASP A 100 3.50 -4.67 11.67
CA ASP A 100 4.22 -3.93 12.72
C ASP A 100 3.58 -2.56 12.96
N THR A 101 3.27 -1.83 11.89
CA THR A 101 2.60 -0.53 11.98
C THR A 101 1.21 -0.65 12.60
N LEU A 102 0.42 -1.65 12.24
CA LEU A 102 -0.88 -1.91 12.85
C LEU A 102 -0.75 -2.20 14.35
N MET A 103 0.23 -3.00 14.76
CA MET A 103 0.46 -3.26 16.18
C MET A 103 0.90 -1.99 16.93
N ALA A 104 1.75 -1.15 16.31
CA ALA A 104 2.14 0.14 16.86
C ALA A 104 0.91 1.05 17.05
N LEU A 105 -0.03 1.09 16.09
CA LEU A 105 -1.27 1.86 16.21
C LEU A 105 -2.19 1.32 17.33
N VAL A 106 -2.34 0.00 17.46
CA VAL A 106 -3.09 -0.62 18.55
C VAL A 106 -2.53 -0.20 19.91
N LEU A 107 -1.21 -0.32 20.08
CA LEU A 107 -0.53 0.06 21.32
C LEU A 107 -0.63 1.57 21.57
N SER A 108 -0.34 2.39 20.57
CA SER A 108 -0.36 3.86 20.72
C SER A 108 -1.74 4.38 21.08
N THR A 109 -2.79 3.80 20.49
CA THR A 109 -4.17 4.19 20.77
C THR A 109 -4.59 3.73 22.18
N ALA A 110 -4.41 2.44 22.50
CA ALA A 110 -4.82 1.89 23.77
C ALA A 110 -4.05 2.50 24.95
N ARG A 111 -2.77 2.79 24.77
CA ARG A 111 -1.89 3.37 25.80
C ARG A 111 -1.85 4.91 25.76
N ARG A 112 -2.62 5.55 24.87
CA ARG A 112 -2.69 7.02 24.72
C ARG A 112 -1.34 7.67 24.49
N VAL A 113 -0.44 6.97 23.77
CA VAL A 113 0.99 7.37 23.65
C VAL A 113 1.15 8.79 23.11
N VAL A 114 0.42 9.11 22.02
CA VAL A 114 0.51 10.45 21.38
C VAL A 114 0.00 11.53 22.32
N GLU A 115 -1.18 11.34 22.90
CA GLU A 115 -1.79 12.31 23.83
C GLU A 115 -0.90 12.56 25.05
N VAL A 116 -0.43 11.48 25.67
CA VAL A 116 0.44 11.59 26.85
C VAL A 116 1.77 12.26 26.49
N ALA A 117 2.33 11.98 25.30
CA ALA A 117 3.55 12.63 24.84
C ALA A 117 3.37 14.15 24.70
N GLU A 118 2.24 14.62 24.17
CA GLU A 118 1.96 16.05 24.06
C GLU A 118 1.77 16.72 25.45
N ARG A 119 1.08 16.04 26.37
CA ARG A 119 0.95 16.52 27.76
C ARG A 119 2.30 16.65 28.46
N VAL A 120 3.20 15.67 28.26
CA VAL A 120 4.56 15.73 28.81
C VAL A 120 5.34 16.91 28.23
N LYS A 121 5.27 17.14 26.90
CA LYS A 121 5.91 18.29 26.24
C LYS A 121 5.36 19.62 26.72
N ALA A 122 4.07 19.68 27.06
CA ALA A 122 3.42 20.87 27.62
C ALA A 122 3.81 21.12 29.11
N GLY A 123 4.63 20.25 29.71
CA GLY A 123 5.05 20.39 31.11
C GLY A 123 4.01 19.96 32.14
N GLU A 124 2.98 19.25 31.75
CA GLU A 124 1.91 18.81 32.63
C GLU A 124 2.34 17.70 33.61
N TRP A 125 3.45 17.03 33.35
CA TRP A 125 3.96 16.01 34.25
C TRP A 125 4.78 16.62 35.40
N THR A 126 4.11 16.99 36.45
CA THR A 126 4.71 17.67 37.61
C THR A 126 4.75 16.83 38.90
N ALA A 127 4.08 15.66 38.87
CA ALA A 127 3.98 14.75 40.02
C ALA A 127 3.74 13.30 39.53
N SER A 128 3.57 12.36 40.49
CA SER A 128 3.16 11.01 40.14
C SER A 128 1.85 11.01 39.36
N ILE A 129 1.79 10.23 38.27
CA ILE A 129 0.62 10.18 37.41
C ILE A 129 -0.57 9.51 38.10
N GLY A 130 -1.77 10.04 37.85
CA GLY A 130 -3.07 9.50 38.32
C GLY A 130 -3.86 8.84 37.18
N PRO A 131 -5.11 8.39 37.50
CA PRO A 131 -5.98 7.70 36.54
C PRO A 131 -6.24 8.46 35.24
N ASP A 132 -6.20 9.78 35.25
CA ASP A 132 -6.37 10.66 34.09
C ASP A 132 -5.25 10.50 33.04
N TRP A 133 -4.12 9.90 33.43
CA TRP A 133 -3.00 9.58 32.56
C TRP A 133 -3.02 8.12 32.06
N TYR A 134 -3.86 7.28 32.64
CA TYR A 134 -3.83 5.84 32.33
C TYR A 134 -4.48 5.58 30.97
N GLY A 135 -3.88 4.64 30.25
CA GLY A 135 -4.47 4.01 29.08
C GLY A 135 -5.11 2.67 29.42
N THR A 136 -5.63 1.99 28.42
CA THR A 136 -6.21 0.65 28.51
C THR A 136 -5.12 -0.41 28.32
N ASP A 137 -5.13 -1.46 29.14
CA ASP A 137 -4.25 -2.60 28.91
C ASP A 137 -4.61 -3.34 27.62
N VAL A 138 -3.60 -3.77 26.91
CA VAL A 138 -3.72 -4.48 25.63
C VAL A 138 -3.63 -6.00 25.84
N HIS A 139 -2.69 -6.45 26.69
CA HIS A 139 -2.50 -7.87 26.98
C HIS A 139 -3.78 -8.53 27.51
N HIS A 140 -4.05 -9.75 27.07
CA HIS A 140 -5.23 -10.57 27.42
C HIS A 140 -6.58 -9.96 26.98
N LYS A 141 -6.58 -8.85 26.22
CA LYS A 141 -7.81 -8.29 25.63
C LYS A 141 -8.06 -8.92 24.27
N THR A 142 -9.32 -9.05 23.90
CA THR A 142 -9.71 -9.58 22.60
C THR A 142 -9.41 -8.56 21.50
N LEU A 143 -8.76 -9.00 20.43
CA LEU A 143 -8.56 -8.22 19.20
C LEU A 143 -9.51 -8.72 18.13
N GLY A 144 -10.39 -7.83 17.64
CA GLY A 144 -11.21 -8.06 16.46
C GLY A 144 -10.46 -7.63 15.20
N ILE A 145 -10.43 -8.49 14.18
CA ILE A 145 -9.77 -8.21 12.90
C ILE A 145 -10.79 -8.34 11.77
N VAL A 146 -11.02 -7.24 11.04
CA VAL A 146 -11.83 -7.27 9.83
C VAL A 146 -10.90 -7.50 8.64
N GLY A 147 -10.93 -8.71 8.08
CA GLY A 147 -10.05 -9.14 7.00
C GLY A 147 -8.83 -9.96 7.47
N MET A 148 -8.96 -11.30 7.44
CA MET A 148 -7.91 -12.25 7.85
C MET A 148 -7.08 -12.73 6.65
N GLY A 149 -6.61 -11.76 5.83
CA GLY A 149 -5.63 -12.02 4.78
C GLY A 149 -4.20 -12.08 5.34
N ARG A 150 -3.19 -11.99 4.47
CA ARG A 150 -1.77 -12.07 4.87
C ARG A 150 -1.41 -11.08 5.97
N ILE A 151 -1.82 -9.82 5.86
CA ILE A 151 -1.53 -8.78 6.86
C ILE A 151 -2.32 -9.02 8.14
N GLY A 152 -3.63 -9.34 8.04
CA GLY A 152 -4.45 -9.67 9.21
C GLY A 152 -3.91 -10.85 10.00
N MET A 153 -3.45 -11.90 9.32
CA MET A 153 -2.81 -13.06 9.95
C MET A 153 -1.49 -12.67 10.64
N ALA A 154 -0.65 -11.87 10.01
CA ALA A 154 0.60 -11.40 10.59
C ALA A 154 0.36 -10.52 11.84
N LEU A 155 -0.68 -9.67 11.82
CA LEU A 155 -1.12 -8.92 13.00
C LEU A 155 -1.64 -9.87 14.09
N ALA A 156 -2.49 -10.83 13.74
CA ALA A 156 -3.04 -11.82 14.68
C ALA A 156 -1.93 -12.57 15.42
N GLN A 157 -0.89 -13.02 14.71
CA GLN A 157 0.27 -13.69 15.32
C GLN A 157 0.98 -12.80 16.34
N ARG A 158 1.23 -11.53 16.02
CA ARG A 158 1.85 -10.56 16.95
C ARG A 158 1.00 -10.34 18.20
N ALA A 159 -0.28 -10.12 18.02
CA ALA A 159 -1.20 -9.88 19.12
C ALA A 159 -1.38 -11.14 20.01
N HIS A 160 -1.56 -12.29 19.38
CA HIS A 160 -1.75 -13.55 20.11
C HIS A 160 -0.50 -13.97 20.88
N PHE A 161 0.62 -14.12 20.21
CA PHE A 161 1.83 -14.64 20.85
C PHE A 161 2.59 -13.59 21.68
N GLY A 162 2.52 -12.30 21.29
CA GLY A 162 3.22 -11.24 22.02
C GLY A 162 2.43 -10.67 23.20
N PHE A 163 1.09 -10.65 23.11
CA PHE A 163 0.22 -10.02 24.11
C PHE A 163 -0.85 -10.95 24.68
N ASN A 164 -0.82 -12.24 24.36
CA ASN A 164 -1.81 -13.24 24.79
C ASN A 164 -3.27 -12.80 24.48
N MET A 165 -3.47 -12.17 23.33
CA MET A 165 -4.80 -11.70 22.93
C MET A 165 -5.60 -12.82 22.26
N PRO A 166 -6.85 -13.10 22.70
CA PRO A 166 -7.81 -13.84 21.88
C PRO A 166 -8.11 -13.07 20.60
N ILE A 167 -8.17 -13.78 19.46
CA ILE A 167 -8.44 -13.18 18.15
C ILE A 167 -9.86 -13.55 17.70
N LEU A 168 -10.62 -12.54 17.26
CA LEU A 168 -11.89 -12.69 16.56
C LEU A 168 -11.76 -12.13 15.15
N TYR A 169 -12.33 -12.82 14.12
CA TYR A 169 -12.31 -12.37 12.72
C TYR A 169 -13.55 -12.85 11.96
#